data_97b89e078980436b50bf7baf1012ac25
#
_entry.id   97b89e078980436b50bf7baf1012ac25
#
_cell.length_a   1.000
_cell.length_b   1.000
_cell.length_c   1.000
_cell.angle_alpha   90.00
_cell.angle_beta   90.00
_cell.angle_gamma   90.00
#
_symmetry.space_group_name_H-M   'P 1'
#
loop_
_entity.id
_entity.type
_entity.pdbx_description
1 polymer ?
#
loop_
_entity_poly.entity_id
_entity_poly.type
_entity_poly.pdbx_seq_one_letter_code
_entity_poly.pdbx_strand_id
1 'polypeptide(L)'
;MSAVRVLLLPGWLDSGPGHWQTLWEQQHGWERLVQADWVWPRRGDWMARLDEALLGPPPTGADERPVLLVAHSLGCHLVAAWAAHSCHTDRVRAALLVAPPDTERDDVPPQLSGWRPMVRSRLPFRSHVIYSDGDPYGAADVARALAAGWGSSVESAGPCGHINAESGLGSWPHGLRRLAQLGRA
;
A
#
# COMPACT_ATOMS: atom_id res chain seq x y z
N MET A 1 -12.74 -5.80 22.21
CA MET A 1 -12.48 -5.56 20.78
C MET A 1 -11.05 -5.98 20.51
N SER A 2 -10.81 -6.97 19.67
CA SER A 2 -9.45 -7.38 19.28
C SER A 2 -8.74 -6.17 18.65
N ALA A 3 -7.56 -5.82 19.16
CA ALA A 3 -6.77 -4.72 18.62
C ALA A 3 -6.41 -5.06 17.16
N VAL A 4 -6.64 -4.13 16.24
CA VAL A 4 -6.30 -4.30 14.82
C VAL A 4 -4.79 -4.08 14.65
N ARG A 5 -4.11 -4.92 13.88
CA ARG A 5 -2.73 -4.67 13.41
C ARG A 5 -2.74 -3.67 12.26
N VAL A 6 -1.73 -2.84 12.19
CA VAL A 6 -1.48 -1.99 11.02
C VAL A 6 -0.15 -2.39 10.42
N LEU A 7 -0.15 -2.71 9.13
CA LEU A 7 1.04 -3.07 8.37
C LEU A 7 1.29 -2.02 7.28
N LEU A 8 2.44 -1.36 7.37
CA LEU A 8 2.89 -0.35 6.42
C LEU A 8 3.62 -1.02 5.26
N LEU A 9 3.18 -0.77 4.04
CA LEU A 9 3.77 -1.33 2.82
C LEU A 9 4.38 -0.19 2.00
N PRO A 10 5.68 0.08 2.14
CA PRO A 10 6.37 1.08 1.32
C PRO A 10 6.39 0.73 -0.16
N GLY A 11 6.71 1.73 -0.97
CA GLY A 11 6.93 1.56 -2.40
C GLY A 11 8.37 1.23 -2.77
N TRP A 12 8.70 1.42 -4.06
CA TRP A 12 10.05 1.27 -4.58
C TRP A 12 11.03 2.20 -3.84
N LEU A 13 12.21 1.70 -3.50
CA LEU A 13 13.26 2.37 -2.72
C LEU A 13 12.91 2.67 -1.25
N ASP A 14 11.87 2.02 -0.71
CA ASP A 14 11.41 2.19 0.68
C ASP A 14 10.85 3.60 0.98
N SER A 15 10.41 3.81 2.22
CA SER A 15 9.96 5.10 2.75
C SER A 15 11.04 5.65 3.68
N GLY A 16 11.81 6.63 3.18
CA GLY A 16 12.91 7.23 3.93
C GLY A 16 12.47 8.10 5.11
N PRO A 17 13.45 8.71 5.82
CA PRO A 17 13.18 9.66 6.88
C PRO A 17 12.30 10.82 6.39
N GLY A 18 11.34 11.25 7.17
CA GLY A 18 10.41 12.31 6.80
C GLY A 18 9.21 11.85 5.96
N HIS A 19 9.21 10.61 5.44
CA HIS A 19 8.02 10.03 4.82
C HIS A 19 6.96 9.74 5.88
N TRP A 20 5.68 10.03 5.58
CA TRP A 20 4.58 9.85 6.53
C TRP A 20 4.46 8.40 7.06
N GLN A 21 4.78 7.37 6.27
CA GLN A 21 4.81 5.99 6.77
C GLN A 21 5.88 5.81 7.85
N THR A 22 7.06 6.37 7.67
CA THR A 22 8.15 6.32 8.67
C THR A 22 7.76 7.07 9.94
N LEU A 23 7.10 8.23 9.80
CA LEU A 23 6.60 8.97 10.95
C LEU A 23 5.50 8.20 11.68
N TRP A 24 4.61 7.51 10.97
CA TRP A 24 3.57 6.67 11.59
C TRP A 24 4.16 5.47 12.32
N GLU A 25 5.15 4.79 11.73
CA GLU A 25 5.89 3.71 12.39
C GLU A 25 6.46 4.18 13.73
N GLN A 26 7.13 5.34 13.75
CA GLN A 26 7.73 5.91 14.96
C GLN A 26 6.68 6.36 15.99
N GLN A 27 5.59 6.98 15.56
CA GLN A 27 4.57 7.54 16.44
C GLN A 27 3.63 6.51 17.04
N HIS A 28 3.33 5.44 16.28
CA HIS A 28 2.31 4.46 16.65
C HIS A 28 2.88 3.07 16.92
N GLY A 29 4.17 2.84 16.65
CA GLY A 29 4.78 1.51 16.75
C GLY A 29 4.19 0.52 15.72
N TRP A 30 3.68 1.01 14.59
CA TRP A 30 3.13 0.15 13.55
C TRP A 30 4.24 -0.57 12.79
N GLU A 31 3.93 -1.76 12.34
CA GLU A 31 4.88 -2.63 11.67
C GLU A 31 5.11 -2.20 10.21
N ARG A 32 6.37 -2.11 9.79
CA ARG A 32 6.75 -1.95 8.39
C ARG A 32 7.06 -3.31 7.77
N LEU A 33 6.48 -3.57 6.61
CA LEU A 33 6.85 -4.71 5.79
C LEU A 33 8.22 -4.44 5.16
N VAL A 34 9.24 -5.10 5.67
CA VAL A 34 10.60 -4.99 5.12
C VAL A 34 10.78 -5.98 3.97
N GLN A 35 11.21 -5.47 2.82
CA GLN A 35 11.50 -6.26 1.63
C GLN A 35 12.98 -6.66 1.55
N ALA A 36 13.26 -7.77 0.89
CA ALA A 36 14.63 -8.26 0.71
C ALA A 36 15.45 -7.37 -0.25
N ASP A 37 14.79 -6.82 -1.27
CA ASP A 37 15.41 -5.94 -2.25
C ASP A 37 14.47 -4.77 -2.59
N TRP A 38 14.91 -3.57 -2.28
CA TRP A 38 14.19 -2.33 -2.55
C TRP A 38 14.53 -1.73 -3.92
N VAL A 39 15.66 -2.13 -4.52
CA VAL A 39 16.17 -1.56 -5.77
C VAL A 39 15.67 -2.34 -6.99
N TRP A 40 15.68 -3.67 -6.90
CA TRP A 40 15.15 -4.60 -7.91
C TRP A 40 13.97 -5.40 -7.36
N PRO A 41 12.81 -4.76 -7.16
CA PRO A 41 11.67 -5.37 -6.49
C PRO A 41 11.04 -6.46 -7.34
N ARG A 42 11.24 -7.72 -6.97
CA ARG A 42 10.58 -8.85 -7.63
C ARG A 42 9.18 -9.02 -7.05
N ARG A 43 8.16 -8.93 -7.89
CA ARG A 43 6.75 -9.00 -7.46
C ARG A 43 6.45 -10.26 -6.64
N GLY A 44 6.94 -11.43 -7.06
CA GLY A 44 6.75 -12.69 -6.34
C GLY A 44 7.36 -12.70 -4.95
N ASP A 45 8.60 -12.18 -4.80
CA ASP A 45 9.29 -12.13 -3.53
C ASP A 45 8.57 -11.18 -2.55
N TRP A 46 8.11 -10.04 -3.05
CA TRP A 46 7.33 -9.08 -2.25
C TRP A 46 5.99 -9.66 -1.80
N MET A 47 5.31 -10.42 -2.67
CA MET A 47 4.06 -11.12 -2.32
C MET A 47 4.29 -12.17 -1.25
N ALA A 48 5.37 -12.98 -1.35
CA ALA A 48 5.73 -13.97 -0.34
C ALA A 48 6.02 -13.32 1.02
N ARG A 49 6.74 -12.20 1.02
CA ARG A 49 6.99 -11.43 2.27
C ARG A 49 5.71 -10.91 2.91
N LEU A 50 4.72 -10.51 2.12
CA LEU A 50 3.42 -10.10 2.65
C LEU A 50 2.67 -11.27 3.27
N ASP A 51 2.65 -12.44 2.64
CA ASP A 51 2.06 -13.65 3.22
C ASP A 51 2.75 -14.01 4.55
N GLU A 52 4.08 -14.04 4.59
CA GLU A 52 4.84 -14.31 5.81
C GLU A 52 4.49 -13.34 6.94
N ALA A 53 4.40 -12.04 6.65
CA ALA A 53 4.06 -11.01 7.64
C ALA A 53 2.62 -11.15 8.16
N LEU A 54 1.69 -11.61 7.32
CA LEU A 54 0.30 -11.82 7.71
C LEU A 54 0.10 -13.08 8.54
N LEU A 55 0.86 -14.12 8.26
CA LEU A 55 0.77 -15.39 8.98
C LEU A 55 1.53 -15.39 10.32
N GLY A 56 2.50 -14.48 10.47
CA GLY A 56 3.37 -14.40 11.65
C GLY A 56 4.46 -15.48 11.67
N PRO A 57 5.48 -15.33 12.53
CA PRO A 57 6.56 -16.29 12.62
C PRO A 57 6.10 -17.61 13.28
N PRO A 58 6.43 -18.80 12.69
CA PRO A 58 6.29 -20.07 13.42
C PRO A 58 7.35 -20.12 14.55
N PRO A 59 7.09 -20.73 15.72
CA PRO A 59 5.96 -21.56 16.15
C PRO A 59 4.99 -20.87 17.14
N THR A 60 5.05 -19.54 17.25
CA THR A 60 4.29 -18.78 18.27
C THR A 60 2.80 -18.65 17.97
N GLY A 61 2.33 -19.22 16.87
CA GLY A 61 0.95 -19.08 16.39
C GLY A 61 0.77 -17.81 15.57
N ALA A 62 -0.12 -17.87 14.58
CA ALA A 62 -0.48 -16.72 13.79
C ALA A 62 -1.10 -15.64 14.71
N ASP A 63 -0.67 -14.40 14.55
CA ASP A 63 -1.38 -13.28 15.13
C ASP A 63 -2.75 -13.17 14.42
N GLU A 64 -3.81 -13.63 15.07
CA GLU A 64 -5.14 -13.70 14.49
C GLU A 64 -5.86 -12.35 14.39
N ARG A 65 -5.22 -11.29 14.88
CA ARG A 65 -5.81 -9.94 14.75
C ARG A 65 -5.97 -9.57 13.29
N PRO A 66 -7.13 -9.00 12.91
CA PRO A 66 -7.30 -8.51 11.54
C PRO A 66 -6.32 -7.38 11.24
N VAL A 67 -5.85 -7.32 10.00
CA VAL A 67 -4.81 -6.39 9.56
C VAL A 67 -5.41 -5.26 8.73
N LEU A 68 -5.00 -4.02 9.00
CA LEU A 68 -5.16 -2.89 8.10
C LEU A 68 -3.87 -2.73 7.29
N LEU A 69 -3.95 -2.84 5.98
CA LEU A 69 -2.84 -2.58 5.09
C LEU A 69 -2.77 -1.08 4.77
N VAL A 70 -1.58 -0.52 4.84
CA VAL A 70 -1.34 0.88 4.48
C VAL A 70 -0.23 0.93 3.44
N ALA A 71 -0.61 1.00 2.18
CA ALA A 71 0.30 0.91 1.06
C ALA A 71 0.57 2.27 0.42
N HIS A 72 1.81 2.51 0.01
CA HIS A 72 2.23 3.67 -0.75
C HIS A 72 2.87 3.24 -2.07
N SER A 73 2.57 3.96 -3.15
CA SER A 73 3.24 3.80 -4.43
C SER A 73 3.19 2.33 -4.93
N LEU A 74 4.34 1.70 -5.22
CA LEU A 74 4.43 0.30 -5.65
C LEU A 74 3.82 -0.68 -4.64
N GLY A 75 3.76 -0.32 -3.35
CA GLY A 75 3.05 -1.08 -2.33
C GLY A 75 1.56 -1.27 -2.63
N CYS A 76 0.91 -0.35 -3.37
CA CYS A 76 -0.47 -0.51 -3.81
C CYS A 76 -0.60 -1.67 -4.82
N HIS A 77 0.35 -1.78 -5.75
CA HIS A 77 0.39 -2.89 -6.69
C HIS A 77 0.76 -4.22 -6.03
N LEU A 78 1.57 -4.18 -4.96
CA LEU A 78 1.81 -5.35 -4.12
C LEU A 78 0.50 -5.86 -3.54
N VAL A 79 -0.33 -5.01 -2.94
CA VAL A 79 -1.64 -5.39 -2.40
C VAL A 79 -2.52 -6.03 -3.47
N ALA A 80 -2.62 -5.40 -4.64
CA ALA A 80 -3.45 -5.91 -5.73
C ALA A 80 -2.96 -7.25 -6.28
N ALA A 81 -1.65 -7.40 -6.51
CA ALA A 81 -1.06 -8.63 -7.01
C ALA A 81 -1.17 -9.77 -5.99
N TRP A 82 -0.88 -9.48 -4.72
CA TRP A 82 -1.01 -10.43 -3.63
C TRP A 82 -2.47 -10.89 -3.46
N ALA A 83 -3.43 -9.98 -3.43
CA ALA A 83 -4.84 -10.32 -3.24
C ALA A 83 -5.43 -11.17 -4.38
N ALA A 84 -4.86 -11.09 -5.58
CA ALA A 84 -5.28 -11.91 -6.73
C ALA A 84 -4.79 -13.36 -6.64
N HIS A 85 -3.82 -13.70 -5.79
CA HIS A 85 -3.18 -15.01 -5.74
C HIS A 85 -3.20 -15.66 -4.36
N SER A 86 -3.26 -14.87 -3.27
CA SER A 86 -3.21 -15.39 -1.91
C SER A 86 -4.54 -15.99 -1.48
N CYS A 87 -4.46 -17.08 -0.70
CA CYS A 87 -5.60 -17.65 0.02
C CYS A 87 -5.80 -17.06 1.43
N HIS A 88 -5.00 -16.06 1.82
CA HIS A 88 -5.01 -15.45 3.16
C HIS A 88 -5.62 -14.05 3.18
N THR A 89 -6.41 -13.71 2.18
CA THR A 89 -7.03 -12.38 2.06
C THR A 89 -8.05 -12.07 3.15
N ASP A 90 -8.60 -13.09 3.80
CA ASP A 90 -9.47 -13.00 4.97
C ASP A 90 -8.79 -12.40 6.22
N ARG A 91 -7.44 -12.42 6.26
CA ARG A 91 -6.65 -11.75 7.30
C ARG A 91 -6.71 -10.23 7.20
N VAL A 92 -7.06 -9.69 6.03
CA VAL A 92 -7.09 -8.25 5.76
C VAL A 92 -8.49 -7.70 5.99
N ARG A 93 -8.61 -6.80 6.97
CA ARG A 93 -9.85 -6.08 7.24
C ARG A 93 -10.14 -5.01 6.20
N ALA A 94 -9.13 -4.21 5.86
CA ALA A 94 -9.21 -3.17 4.85
C ALA A 94 -7.82 -2.69 4.41
N ALA A 95 -7.75 -1.92 3.31
CA ALA A 95 -6.52 -1.34 2.80
C ALA A 95 -6.67 0.16 2.46
N LEU A 96 -5.72 0.96 2.93
CA LEU A 96 -5.49 2.33 2.48
C LEU A 96 -4.39 2.30 1.43
N LEU A 97 -4.71 2.74 0.20
CA LEU A 97 -3.84 2.68 -0.97
C LEU A 97 -3.52 4.11 -1.43
N VAL A 98 -2.27 4.51 -1.32
CA VAL A 98 -1.85 5.90 -1.50
C VAL A 98 -0.93 6.04 -2.71
N ALA A 99 -1.27 6.95 -3.61
CA ALA A 99 -0.48 7.30 -4.79
C ALA A 99 -0.06 6.08 -5.63
N PRO A 100 -0.99 5.22 -6.11
CA PRO A 100 -0.63 4.08 -6.96
C PRO A 100 -0.03 4.59 -8.28
N PRO A 101 1.22 4.18 -8.63
CA PRO A 101 1.87 4.64 -9.86
C PRO A 101 1.32 3.91 -11.09
N ASP A 102 1.52 4.50 -12.26
CA ASP A 102 1.32 3.84 -13.54
C ASP A 102 2.59 3.07 -13.94
N THR A 103 2.62 1.76 -13.70
CA THR A 103 3.76 0.92 -14.08
C THR A 103 3.74 0.50 -15.55
N GLU A 104 2.73 0.88 -16.32
CA GLU A 104 2.60 0.56 -17.75
C GLU A 104 3.10 1.68 -18.67
N ARG A 105 3.51 2.82 -18.13
CA ARG A 105 4.13 3.93 -18.89
C ARG A 105 5.44 3.48 -19.56
N ASP A 106 5.78 4.11 -20.68
CA ASP A 106 7.00 3.76 -21.45
C ASP A 106 8.29 4.15 -20.71
N ASP A 107 8.25 5.18 -19.87
CA ASP A 107 9.38 5.72 -19.12
C ASP A 107 9.60 5.07 -17.74
N VAL A 108 8.89 3.98 -17.44
CA VAL A 108 9.06 3.24 -16.18
C VAL A 108 10.45 2.58 -16.14
N PRO A 109 11.20 2.75 -15.03
CA PRO A 109 12.52 2.14 -14.88
C PRO A 109 12.51 0.63 -15.12
N PRO A 110 13.56 0.08 -15.77
CA PRO A 110 13.64 -1.35 -16.10
C PRO A 110 13.49 -2.26 -14.86
N GLN A 111 13.90 -1.77 -13.69
CA GLN A 111 13.77 -2.47 -12.41
C GLN A 111 12.32 -2.83 -12.07
N LEU A 112 11.36 -2.04 -12.56
CA LEU A 112 9.93 -2.22 -12.30
C LEU A 112 9.20 -3.00 -13.39
N SER A 113 9.89 -3.50 -14.42
CA SER A 113 9.28 -4.22 -15.56
C SER A 113 8.47 -5.46 -15.12
N GLY A 114 8.88 -6.13 -14.04
CA GLY A 114 8.16 -7.28 -13.46
C GLY A 114 6.80 -6.94 -12.81
N TRP A 115 6.46 -5.65 -12.71
CA TRP A 115 5.19 -5.17 -12.18
C TRP A 115 4.13 -4.93 -13.27
N ARG A 116 4.46 -5.25 -14.52
CA ARG A 116 3.53 -5.27 -15.66
C ARG A 116 3.00 -6.68 -15.90
N PRO A 117 1.75 -6.83 -16.35
CA PRO A 117 0.70 -5.82 -16.37
C PRO A 117 0.22 -5.47 -14.94
N MET A 118 -0.36 -4.27 -14.78
CA MET A 118 -1.01 -3.88 -13.51
C MET A 118 -2.21 -4.78 -13.23
N VAL A 119 -2.30 -5.33 -12.01
CA VAL A 119 -3.44 -6.12 -11.58
C VAL A 119 -4.62 -5.19 -11.24
N ARG A 120 -5.73 -5.38 -11.96
CA ARG A 120 -6.94 -4.54 -11.84
C ARG A 120 -8.14 -5.30 -11.26
N SER A 121 -7.93 -6.53 -10.80
CA SER A 121 -9.00 -7.37 -10.23
C SER A 121 -9.53 -6.73 -8.94
N ARG A 122 -10.83 -6.90 -8.71
CA ARG A 122 -11.49 -6.44 -7.48
C ARG A 122 -10.82 -7.02 -6.24
N LEU A 123 -10.54 -6.16 -5.27
CA LEU A 123 -10.01 -6.58 -3.97
C LEU A 123 -11.12 -7.26 -3.16
N PRO A 124 -10.82 -8.36 -2.45
CA PRO A 124 -11.81 -9.10 -1.66
C PRO A 124 -12.13 -8.45 -0.31
N PHE A 125 -11.49 -7.32 0.00
CA PHE A 125 -11.69 -6.52 1.21
C PHE A 125 -11.93 -5.06 0.86
N ARG A 126 -12.44 -4.31 1.82
CA ARG A 126 -12.67 -2.86 1.63
C ARG A 126 -11.35 -2.12 1.44
N SER A 127 -11.37 -1.15 0.55
CA SER A 127 -10.20 -0.36 0.25
C SER A 127 -10.55 1.08 -0.12
N HIS A 128 -9.60 1.96 0.12
CA HIS A 128 -9.71 3.38 -0.20
C HIS A 128 -8.42 3.85 -0.88
N VAL A 129 -8.56 4.46 -2.05
CA VAL A 129 -7.45 5.04 -2.81
C VAL A 129 -7.37 6.53 -2.55
N ILE A 130 -6.20 7.02 -2.19
CA ILE A 130 -5.89 8.47 -2.18
C ILE A 130 -4.85 8.73 -3.26
N TYR A 131 -5.18 9.58 -4.22
CA TYR A 131 -4.26 10.00 -5.26
C TYR A 131 -3.98 11.51 -5.19
N SER A 132 -2.99 11.98 -5.90
CA SER A 132 -2.64 13.39 -5.99
C SER A 132 -2.87 13.90 -7.41
N ASP A 133 -3.39 15.12 -7.52
CA ASP A 133 -3.44 15.83 -8.80
C ASP A 133 -2.01 16.29 -9.17
N GLY A 134 -1.49 15.82 -10.29
CA GLY A 134 -0.11 16.12 -10.71
C GLY A 134 0.97 15.21 -10.11
N ASP A 135 0.62 13.99 -9.70
CA ASP A 135 1.60 12.96 -9.35
C ASP A 135 2.46 12.62 -10.58
N PRO A 136 3.80 12.77 -10.51
CA PRO A 136 4.67 12.51 -11.66
C PRO A 136 4.74 11.03 -12.07
N TYR A 137 4.34 10.11 -11.20
CA TYR A 137 4.41 8.67 -11.43
C TYR A 137 3.07 8.02 -11.79
N GLY A 138 1.96 8.71 -11.58
CA GLY A 138 0.64 8.18 -11.88
C GLY A 138 -0.40 9.27 -12.08
N ALA A 139 -0.88 9.42 -13.32
CA ALA A 139 -1.93 10.39 -13.62
C ALA A 139 -3.23 10.08 -12.86
N ALA A 140 -4.00 11.13 -12.56
CA ALA A 140 -5.22 11.02 -11.76
C ALA A 140 -6.29 10.10 -12.38
N ASP A 141 -6.37 10.02 -13.71
CA ASP A 141 -7.28 9.13 -14.43
C ASP A 141 -6.85 7.66 -14.29
N VAL A 142 -5.55 7.36 -14.31
CA VAL A 142 -5.02 6.02 -14.05
C VAL A 142 -5.32 5.59 -12.61
N ALA A 143 -5.08 6.46 -11.63
CA ALA A 143 -5.40 6.17 -10.23
C ALA A 143 -6.89 5.90 -10.02
N ARG A 144 -7.77 6.67 -10.66
CA ARG A 144 -9.23 6.45 -10.63
C ARG A 144 -9.63 5.14 -11.33
N ALA A 145 -8.99 4.80 -12.46
CA ALA A 145 -9.25 3.55 -13.16
C ALA A 145 -8.82 2.33 -12.32
N LEU A 146 -7.66 2.41 -11.65
CA LEU A 146 -7.21 1.39 -10.72
C LEU A 146 -8.19 1.24 -9.54
N ALA A 147 -8.61 2.35 -8.93
CA ALA A 147 -9.59 2.34 -7.85
C ALA A 147 -10.90 1.68 -8.26
N ALA A 148 -11.41 1.99 -9.46
CA ALA A 148 -12.62 1.39 -10.01
C ALA A 148 -12.46 -0.13 -10.21
N GLY A 149 -11.34 -0.58 -10.80
CA GLY A 149 -11.03 -1.99 -10.97
C GLY A 149 -10.94 -2.73 -9.64
N TRP A 150 -10.27 -2.16 -8.66
CA TRP A 150 -10.12 -2.72 -7.31
C TRP A 150 -11.41 -2.68 -6.48
N GLY A 151 -12.43 -1.94 -6.92
CA GLY A 151 -13.67 -1.72 -6.17
C GLY A 151 -13.47 -0.83 -4.94
N SER A 152 -12.45 0.01 -4.98
CA SER A 152 -12.08 0.95 -3.91
C SER A 152 -12.91 2.24 -4.00
N SER A 153 -13.22 2.83 -2.86
CA SER A 153 -13.55 4.25 -2.82
C SER A 153 -12.30 5.08 -3.14
N VAL A 154 -12.48 6.30 -3.66
CA VAL A 154 -11.36 7.10 -4.15
C VAL A 154 -11.54 8.58 -3.82
N GLU A 155 -10.44 9.27 -3.47
CA GLU A 155 -10.41 10.71 -3.31
C GLU A 155 -9.08 11.33 -3.78
N SER A 156 -9.12 12.61 -4.16
CA SER A 156 -7.93 13.41 -4.42
C SER A 156 -7.42 14.06 -3.13
N ALA A 157 -6.11 14.04 -2.93
CA ALA A 157 -5.43 14.84 -1.92
C ALA A 157 -5.11 16.28 -2.39
N GLY A 158 -5.52 16.64 -3.61
CA GLY A 158 -5.09 17.86 -4.26
C GLY A 158 -3.67 17.73 -4.85
N PRO A 159 -3.00 18.82 -5.20
CA PRO A 159 -1.67 18.82 -5.81
C PRO A 159 -0.57 18.58 -4.77
N CYS A 160 -0.36 17.33 -4.38
CA CYS A 160 0.59 16.91 -3.34
C CYS A 160 1.80 16.12 -3.90
N GLY A 161 2.12 16.22 -5.18
CA GLY A 161 3.18 15.41 -5.80
C GLY A 161 2.89 13.91 -5.62
N HIS A 162 3.89 13.12 -5.25
CA HIS A 162 3.73 11.66 -5.06
C HIS A 162 3.28 11.27 -3.64
N ILE A 163 2.73 12.19 -2.87
CA ILE A 163 2.32 11.96 -1.46
C ILE A 163 3.45 11.25 -0.67
N ASN A 164 4.67 11.71 -0.85
CA ASN A 164 5.89 11.17 -0.23
C ASN A 164 6.54 12.19 0.74
N ALA A 165 7.80 11.98 1.10
CA ALA A 165 8.53 12.90 1.99
C ALA A 165 8.65 14.32 1.41
N GLU A 166 8.82 14.45 0.08
CA GLU A 166 8.95 15.74 -0.62
C GLU A 166 7.64 16.55 -0.62
N SER A 167 6.51 15.90 -0.39
CA SER A 167 5.20 16.53 -0.31
C SER A 167 5.01 17.38 0.96
N GLY A 168 5.92 17.30 1.93
CA GLY A 168 5.89 18.11 3.15
C GLY A 168 4.70 17.85 4.07
N LEU A 169 4.08 16.68 4.01
CA LEU A 169 2.83 16.36 4.74
C LEU A 169 3.04 16.09 6.24
N GLY A 170 4.29 15.94 6.68
CA GLY A 170 4.60 15.55 8.06
C GLY A 170 3.92 14.23 8.42
N SER A 171 3.30 14.17 9.61
CA SER A 171 2.54 12.98 10.06
C SER A 171 1.21 12.75 9.34
N TRP A 172 0.88 13.56 8.37
CA TRP A 172 -0.28 13.45 7.49
C TRP A 172 -1.60 13.11 8.19
N PRO A 173 -2.16 14.04 8.99
CA PRO A 173 -3.38 13.80 9.77
C PRO A 173 -4.60 13.39 8.93
N HIS A 174 -4.65 13.82 7.65
CA HIS A 174 -5.73 13.43 6.74
C HIS A 174 -5.72 11.92 6.48
N GLY A 175 -4.57 11.36 6.11
CA GLY A 175 -4.41 9.91 5.91
C GLY A 175 -4.75 9.10 7.17
N LEU A 176 -4.32 9.57 8.36
CA LEU A 176 -4.67 8.93 9.63
C LEU A 176 -6.19 8.87 9.86
N ARG A 177 -6.91 9.95 9.56
CA ARG A 177 -8.39 9.96 9.67
C ARG A 177 -9.03 8.96 8.73
N ARG A 178 -8.54 8.85 7.48
CA ARG A 178 -9.06 7.86 6.51
C ARG A 178 -8.80 6.43 6.95
N LEU A 179 -7.60 6.14 7.44
CA LEU A 179 -7.28 4.83 7.99
C LEU A 179 -8.19 4.48 9.19
N ALA A 180 -8.40 5.43 10.10
CA ALA A 180 -9.29 5.24 11.25
C ALA A 180 -10.75 4.96 10.82
N GLN A 181 -11.25 5.60 9.77
CA GLN A 181 -12.57 5.35 9.21
C GLN A 181 -12.67 3.94 8.61
N LEU A 182 -11.66 3.50 7.86
CA LEU A 182 -11.58 2.14 7.30
C LEU A 182 -11.56 1.07 8.40
N GLY A 183 -10.88 1.33 9.50
CA GLY A 183 -10.77 0.39 10.61
C GLY A 183 -12.06 0.22 11.43
N ARG A 184 -12.96 1.20 11.43
CA ARG A 184 -14.22 1.19 12.25
C ARG A 184 -15.40 0.51 11.55
N ALA A 185 -15.44 0.55 10.27
CA ALA A 185 -16.52 0.02 9.46
C ALA A 185 -16.23 -1.44 9.10
#